data_3267db63a76ad45055de587c701300c2
#
_entry.id   3267db63a76ad45055de587c701300c2
#
_cell.length_a   1.000
_cell.length_b   1.000
_cell.length_c   1.000
_cell.angle_alpha   90.00
_cell.angle_beta   90.00
_cell.angle_gamma   90.00
#
_symmetry.space_group_name_H-M   'P 1'
#
loop_
_entity.id
_entity.type
_entity.pdbx_description
1 polymer ?
#
loop_
_entity_poly.entity_id
_entity_poly.type
_entity_poly.pdbx_seq_one_letter_code
_entity_poly.pdbx_strand_id
1 'polypeptide(L)'
;MDSQERELYREEVLELTELLNSEWEDLRELLVESNVNLKGAYLVGYFEDEDEGAEHGVILTADKKLIRFVALDGEITLEPVQDQAALEDEFPSVTVALEL
;
A
#
# COMPACT_ATOMS: atom_id res chain seq x y z
N MET A 1 19.80 3.76 -4.17
CA MET A 1 18.72 4.15 -5.13
C MET A 1 19.09 5.50 -5.73
N ASP A 2 19.17 5.58 -7.05
CA ASP A 2 19.47 6.85 -7.73
C ASP A 2 18.20 7.71 -7.90
N SER A 3 18.38 8.96 -8.38
CA SER A 3 17.28 9.91 -8.55
C SER A 3 16.22 9.44 -9.52
N GLN A 4 16.63 8.71 -10.56
CA GLN A 4 15.73 8.24 -11.59
C GLN A 4 14.84 7.10 -11.07
N GLU A 5 15.41 6.19 -10.30
CA GLU A 5 14.65 5.12 -9.65
C GLU A 5 13.66 5.69 -8.64
N ARG A 6 14.08 6.68 -7.84
CA ARG A 6 13.19 7.35 -6.88
C ARG A 6 12.00 7.97 -7.56
N GLU A 7 12.22 8.63 -8.70
CA GLU A 7 11.14 9.26 -9.43
C GLU A 7 10.15 8.25 -9.99
N LEU A 8 10.63 7.12 -10.50
CA LEU A 8 9.77 6.03 -10.98
C LEU A 8 8.91 5.46 -9.86
N TYR A 9 9.50 5.21 -8.68
CA TYR A 9 8.74 4.72 -7.54
C TYR A 9 7.74 5.75 -7.02
N ARG A 10 8.10 7.02 -7.05
CA ARG A 10 7.19 8.09 -6.66
C ARG A 10 5.97 8.15 -7.57
N GLU A 11 6.18 8.06 -8.87
CA GLU A 11 5.07 8.01 -9.84
C GLU A 11 4.20 6.78 -9.62
N GLU A 12 4.80 5.63 -9.36
CA GLU A 12 4.08 4.40 -9.05
C GLU A 12 3.18 4.56 -7.82
N VAL A 13 3.71 5.13 -6.76
CA VAL A 13 2.94 5.39 -5.53
C VAL A 13 1.75 6.31 -5.80
N LEU A 14 1.95 7.37 -6.57
CA LEU A 14 0.88 8.31 -6.90
C LEU A 14 -0.20 7.67 -7.77
N GLU A 15 0.18 6.86 -8.76
CA GLU A 15 -0.76 6.13 -9.60
C GLU A 15 -1.55 5.09 -8.82
N LEU A 16 -0.89 4.33 -7.94
CA LEU A 16 -1.56 3.35 -7.09
C LEU A 16 -2.54 4.04 -6.12
N THR A 17 -2.16 5.21 -5.62
CA THR A 17 -3.04 5.98 -4.73
C THR A 17 -4.30 6.46 -5.46
N GLU A 18 -4.19 6.81 -6.73
CA GLU A 18 -5.36 7.14 -7.53
C GLU A 18 -6.28 5.93 -7.69
N LEU A 19 -5.72 4.74 -7.89
CA LEU A 19 -6.48 3.49 -7.96
C LEU A 19 -7.18 3.20 -6.64
N LEU A 20 -6.50 3.41 -5.52
CA LEU A 20 -7.09 3.25 -4.19
C LEU A 20 -8.33 4.12 -4.03
N ASN A 21 -8.27 5.35 -4.53
CA ASN A 21 -9.37 6.31 -4.38
C ASN A 21 -10.50 6.10 -5.41
N SER A 22 -10.26 5.38 -6.51
CA SER A 22 -11.25 5.20 -7.58
C SER A 22 -11.80 3.79 -7.71
N GLU A 23 -11.01 2.75 -7.44
CA GLU A 23 -11.39 1.36 -7.71
C GLU A 23 -11.49 0.46 -6.47
N TRP A 24 -10.82 0.80 -5.39
CA TRP A 24 -10.75 -0.02 -4.19
C TRP A 24 -11.76 0.38 -3.12
N GLU A 25 -13.04 0.44 -3.49
CA GLU A 25 -14.11 0.87 -2.57
C GLU A 25 -14.21 -0.03 -1.32
N ASP A 26 -14.17 -1.35 -1.51
CA ASP A 26 -14.27 -2.29 -0.39
C ASP A 26 -13.10 -2.15 0.58
N LEU A 27 -11.88 -1.94 0.04
CA LEU A 27 -10.70 -1.72 0.88
C LEU A 27 -10.82 -0.40 1.65
N ARG A 28 -11.28 0.66 1.00
CA ARG A 28 -11.48 1.95 1.66
C ARG A 28 -12.49 1.85 2.80
N GLU A 29 -13.60 1.16 2.58
CA GLU A 29 -14.60 0.96 3.62
C GLU A 29 -14.02 0.19 4.82
N LEU A 30 -13.27 -0.88 4.56
CA LEU A 30 -12.64 -1.66 5.61
C LEU A 30 -11.63 -0.83 6.41
N LEU A 31 -10.83 -0.01 5.74
CA LEU A 31 -9.87 0.88 6.40
C LEU A 31 -10.57 1.89 7.31
N VAL A 32 -11.66 2.49 6.84
CA VAL A 32 -12.45 3.42 7.65
C VAL A 32 -13.07 2.71 8.86
N GLU A 33 -13.61 1.52 8.68
CA GLU A 33 -14.16 0.72 9.76
C GLU A 33 -13.11 0.33 10.80
N SER A 34 -11.85 0.22 10.36
CA SER A 34 -10.71 -0.10 11.23
C SER A 34 -10.07 1.15 11.84
N ASN A 35 -10.73 2.30 11.76
CA ASN A 35 -10.27 3.60 12.27
C ASN A 35 -8.99 4.12 11.58
N VAL A 36 -8.80 3.76 10.31
CA VAL A 36 -7.71 4.29 9.51
C VAL A 36 -8.18 5.55 8.78
N ASN A 37 -7.46 6.65 8.96
CA ASN A 37 -7.76 7.89 8.26
C ASN A 37 -7.18 7.81 6.85
N LEU A 38 -8.05 7.84 5.84
CA LEU A 38 -7.64 7.78 4.44
C LEU A 38 -7.11 9.11 3.90
N LYS A 39 -7.37 10.22 4.60
CA LYS A 39 -6.89 11.52 4.17
C LYS A 39 -5.37 11.57 4.29
N GLY A 40 -4.69 11.79 3.16
CA GLY A 40 -3.23 11.78 3.12
C GLY A 40 -2.60 10.40 3.12
N ALA A 41 -3.39 9.33 2.96
CA ALA A 41 -2.87 7.97 2.84
C ALA A 41 -2.46 7.67 1.40
N TYR A 42 -1.44 6.80 1.26
CA TYR A 42 -0.93 6.35 -0.04
C TYR A 42 -1.01 4.84 -0.15
N LEU A 43 -1.32 4.34 -1.34
CA LEU A 43 -1.11 2.93 -1.67
C LEU A 43 0.32 2.82 -2.21
N VAL A 44 1.23 2.30 -1.38
CA VAL A 44 2.67 2.37 -1.64
C VAL A 44 3.26 1.12 -2.27
N GLY A 45 2.51 0.04 -2.32
CA GLY A 45 2.93 -1.19 -2.96
C GLY A 45 1.75 -2.07 -3.28
N TYR A 46 1.84 -2.82 -4.38
CA TYR A 46 0.78 -3.70 -4.82
C TYR A 46 1.33 -4.76 -5.76
N PHE A 47 0.90 -6.01 -5.59
CA PHE A 47 1.15 -7.06 -6.56
C PHE A 47 0.05 -8.12 -6.50
N GLU A 48 -0.13 -8.83 -7.61
CA GLU A 48 -1.04 -9.97 -7.70
C GLU A 48 -0.23 -11.26 -7.63
N ASP A 49 -0.65 -12.16 -6.75
CA ASP A 49 -0.10 -13.52 -6.69
C ASP A 49 -1.04 -14.45 -7.46
N GLU A 50 -0.68 -14.78 -8.69
CA GLU A 50 -1.50 -15.59 -9.57
C GLU A 50 -1.65 -17.04 -9.08
N ASP A 51 -0.63 -17.55 -8.38
CA ASP A 51 -0.66 -18.91 -7.85
C ASP A 51 -1.70 -19.06 -6.73
N GLU A 52 -1.82 -18.06 -5.89
CA GLU A 52 -2.80 -18.04 -4.79
C GLU A 52 -4.12 -17.39 -5.19
N GLY A 53 -4.14 -16.64 -6.28
CA GLY A 53 -5.28 -15.82 -6.64
C GLY A 53 -5.49 -14.67 -5.68
N ALA A 54 -4.43 -14.21 -5.02
CA ALA A 54 -4.48 -13.17 -4.00
C ALA A 54 -3.87 -11.87 -4.51
N GLU A 55 -4.38 -10.75 -4.01
CA GLU A 55 -3.81 -9.43 -4.24
C GLU A 55 -3.18 -8.94 -2.94
N HIS A 56 -1.96 -8.45 -3.01
CA HIS A 56 -1.22 -7.94 -1.85
C HIS A 56 -0.89 -6.48 -2.02
N GLY A 57 -0.96 -5.73 -0.95
CA GLY A 57 -0.58 -4.33 -1.01
C GLY A 57 -0.24 -3.76 0.35
N VAL A 58 0.26 -2.52 0.34
CA VAL A 58 0.67 -1.80 1.54
C VAL A 58 0.14 -0.38 1.49
N ILE A 59 -0.46 0.04 2.59
CA ILE A 59 -0.97 1.40 2.77
C ILE A 59 -0.05 2.14 3.75
N LEU A 60 0.35 3.36 3.39
CA LEU A 60 1.03 4.28 4.29
C LEU A 60 0.05 5.37 4.71
N THR A 61 -0.23 5.47 6.00
CA THR A 61 -1.14 6.49 6.52
C THR A 61 -0.45 7.86 6.67
N ALA A 62 -1.23 8.91 6.87
CA ALA A 62 -0.70 10.26 7.03
C ALA A 62 0.21 10.39 8.27
N ASP A 63 -0.03 9.58 9.31
CA ASP A 63 0.79 9.53 10.51
C ASP A 63 1.95 8.53 10.43
N LYS A 64 2.30 8.11 9.20
CA LYS A 64 3.45 7.25 8.88
C LYS A 64 3.34 5.83 9.42
N LYS A 65 2.14 5.32 9.56
CA LYS A 65 1.92 3.90 9.89
C LYS A 65 1.76 3.09 8.61
N LEU A 66 2.32 1.89 8.60
CA LEU A 66 2.24 0.96 7.48
C LEU A 66 1.28 -0.17 7.80
N ILE A 67 0.37 -0.44 6.87
CA ILE A 67 -0.63 -1.49 6.98
C ILE A 67 -0.57 -2.34 5.73
N ARG A 68 -0.38 -3.64 5.91
CA ARG A 68 -0.42 -4.59 4.80
C ARG A 68 -1.83 -5.13 4.63
N PHE A 69 -2.29 -5.27 3.40
CA PHE A 69 -3.56 -5.92 3.12
C PHE A 69 -3.37 -7.10 2.16
N VAL A 70 -4.24 -8.07 2.30
CA VAL A 70 -4.34 -9.23 1.40
C VAL A 70 -5.80 -9.39 1.01
N ALA A 71 -6.09 -9.42 -0.28
CA ALA A 71 -7.42 -9.67 -0.81
C ALA A 71 -7.43 -11.06 -1.45
N LEU A 72 -8.23 -11.96 -0.91
CA LEU A 72 -8.35 -13.35 -1.37
C LEU A 72 -9.82 -13.76 -1.34
N ASP A 73 -10.30 -14.28 -2.48
CA ASP A 73 -11.68 -14.77 -2.61
C ASP A 73 -12.75 -13.75 -2.18
N GLY A 74 -12.50 -12.47 -2.45
CA GLY A 74 -13.41 -11.40 -2.09
C GLY A 74 -13.32 -10.93 -0.65
N GLU A 75 -12.44 -11.53 0.14
CA GLU A 75 -12.19 -11.12 1.52
C GLU A 75 -10.89 -10.33 1.61
N ILE A 76 -10.91 -9.22 2.35
CA ILE A 76 -9.73 -8.39 2.57
C ILE A 76 -9.33 -8.49 4.03
N THR A 77 -8.05 -8.80 4.27
CA THR A 77 -7.47 -8.88 5.61
C THR A 77 -6.44 -7.78 5.78
N LEU A 78 -6.46 -7.09 6.91
CA LEU A 78 -5.50 -6.05 7.25
C LEU A 78 -4.55 -6.56 8.33
N GLU A 79 -3.26 -6.28 8.16
CA GLU A 79 -2.24 -6.62 9.15
C GLU A 79 -1.32 -5.43 9.38
N PRO A 80 -1.03 -5.06 10.66
CA PRO A 80 -0.04 -4.03 10.92
C PRO A 80 1.34 -4.54 10.56
N VAL A 81 2.18 -3.66 9.99
CA VAL A 81 3.55 -4.01 9.64
C VAL A 81 4.43 -3.88 10.88
N GLN A 82 5.09 -4.97 11.26
CA GLN A 82 5.97 -5.00 12.43
C GLN A 82 7.44 -4.88 12.04
N ASP A 83 7.82 -5.35 10.85
CA ASP A 83 9.18 -5.28 10.35
C ASP A 83 9.23 -4.40 9.08
N GLN A 84 9.49 -3.12 9.28
CA GLN A 84 9.56 -2.15 8.20
C GLN A 84 10.74 -2.45 7.25
N ALA A 85 11.88 -2.89 7.78
CA ALA A 85 13.05 -3.18 6.95
C ALA A 85 12.78 -4.32 5.96
N ALA A 86 12.11 -5.38 6.41
CA ALA A 86 11.70 -6.48 5.53
C ALA A 86 10.70 -6.01 4.47
N LEU A 87 9.79 -5.13 4.84
CA LEU A 87 8.81 -4.58 3.92
C LEU A 87 9.48 -3.69 2.86
N GLU A 88 10.46 -2.90 3.24
CA GLU A 88 11.21 -2.06 2.29
C GLU A 88 12.00 -2.89 1.28
N ASP A 89 12.49 -4.07 1.68
CA ASP A 89 13.14 -5.01 0.76
C ASP A 89 12.14 -5.61 -0.24
N GLU A 90 10.94 -5.93 0.22
CA GLU A 90 9.87 -6.48 -0.63
C GLU A 90 9.26 -5.41 -1.54
N PHE A 91 9.07 -4.21 -1.01
CA PHE A 91 8.49 -3.06 -1.73
C PHE A 91 9.42 -1.85 -1.64
N PRO A 92 10.37 -1.69 -2.57
CA PRO A 92 11.27 -0.52 -2.54
C PRO A 92 10.55 0.83 -2.59
N SER A 93 9.34 0.86 -3.14
CA SER A 93 8.51 2.07 -3.19
C SER A 93 8.13 2.61 -1.80
N VAL A 94 8.14 1.75 -0.77
CA VAL A 94 7.88 2.17 0.62
C VAL A 94 8.90 3.20 1.08
N THR A 95 10.18 2.98 0.78
CA THR A 95 11.25 3.93 1.14
C THR A 95 10.99 5.30 0.54
N VAL A 96 10.57 5.35 -0.70
CA VAL A 96 10.26 6.61 -1.40
C VAL A 96 9.01 7.26 -0.80
N ALA A 97 7.98 6.46 -0.53
CA ALA A 97 6.73 6.97 0.03
C ALA A 97 6.91 7.60 1.42
N LEU A 98 7.80 7.04 2.23
CA LEU A 98 8.10 7.59 3.56
C LEU A 98 8.73 8.99 3.50
N GLU A 99 9.31 9.35 2.36
CA GLU A 99 9.93 10.65 2.13
C GLU A 99 8.96 11.69 1.54
N LEU A 100 7.76 11.28 1.16
CA LEU A 100 6.76 12.18 0.58
C LEU A 100 6.11 13.14 1.57
#